data_240e8893082a457ae477ea1b4210bb45
#
_entry.id   240e8893082a457ae477ea1b4210bb45
#
_cell.length_a   1.000
_cell.length_b   1.000
_cell.length_c   1.000
_cell.angle_alpha   90.00
_cell.angle_beta   90.00
_cell.angle_gamma   90.00
#
_symmetry.space_group_name_H-M   'P 1'
#
loop_
_entity.id
_entity.type
_entity.pdbx_description
1 polymer ?
#
loop_
_entity_poly.entity_id
_entity_poly.type
_entity_poly.pdbx_seq_one_letter_code
_entity_poly.pdbx_strand_id
1 'polypeptide(L)'
;MTLRRLLTISLLLFPLVTSAHNFVQGEPVAPVFIADRGELLLENDNFRYKKWGSSELAGKVRVIQCIAGRTSAKKKNSMLITAVKEANFPNDRFQPTTIVNTDDAIPGSGFFVRSKIEKNKRHYPWAQFIVDSYGLVRNAWKLPEESSTIVVLDKEGRVQWAKDGALTPDEVNQVIALLQKLIGSDQSRRKTYWKRAFSRQTCV
;
A
#
# COMPACT_ATOMS: atom_id res chain seq x y z
N MET A 1 54.19 41.10 3.28
CA MET A 1 52.97 40.90 2.46
C MET A 1 52.42 39.50 2.77
N THR A 2 51.43 39.43 3.62
CA THR A 2 50.80 38.14 4.08
C THR A 2 49.50 37.94 3.36
N LEU A 3 49.44 36.93 2.48
CA LEU A 3 48.29 36.55 1.67
C LEU A 3 47.30 35.74 2.54
N ARG A 4 46.21 36.37 3.03
CA ARG A 4 45.12 35.73 3.73
C ARG A 4 44.31 34.90 2.73
N ARG A 5 44.41 33.55 2.79
CA ARG A 5 43.56 32.63 2.08
C ARG A 5 42.19 32.55 2.81
N LEU A 6 41.18 33.15 2.20
CA LEU A 6 39.77 32.98 2.61
C LEU A 6 39.31 31.58 2.15
N LEU A 7 39.14 30.66 3.11
CA LEU A 7 38.46 29.38 2.88
C LEU A 7 36.95 29.64 2.89
N THR A 8 36.33 29.68 1.73
CA THR A 8 34.85 29.66 1.60
C THR A 8 34.36 28.24 1.81
N ILE A 9 33.80 27.95 3.00
CA ILE A 9 33.11 26.71 3.29
C ILE A 9 31.72 26.82 2.62
N SER A 10 31.57 26.17 1.47
CA SER A 10 30.26 25.99 0.81
C SER A 10 29.45 24.96 1.58
N LEU A 11 28.52 25.44 2.41
CA LEU A 11 27.57 24.59 3.13
C LEU A 11 26.52 24.08 2.14
N LEU A 12 26.70 22.85 1.64
CA LEU A 12 25.73 22.15 0.81
C LEU A 12 24.49 21.84 1.66
N LEU A 13 23.48 22.70 1.58
CA LEU A 13 22.13 22.44 2.11
C LEU A 13 21.49 21.35 1.25
N PHE A 14 21.64 20.09 1.66
CA PHE A 14 20.80 19.01 1.14
C PHE A 14 19.37 19.22 1.66
N PRO A 15 18.35 19.31 0.79
CA PRO A 15 16.97 19.32 1.24
C PRO A 15 16.68 17.99 1.95
N LEU A 16 16.46 18.03 3.26
CA LEU A 16 15.92 16.93 4.03
C LEU A 16 14.48 16.74 3.56
N VAL A 17 14.25 15.77 2.67
CA VAL A 17 12.90 15.33 2.32
C VAL A 17 12.37 14.60 3.54
N THR A 18 11.67 15.32 4.43
CA THR A 18 10.99 14.70 5.57
C THR A 18 9.76 13.96 5.05
N SER A 19 9.84 12.64 4.95
CA SER A 19 8.66 11.81 4.80
C SER A 19 7.83 11.88 6.09
N ALA A 20 6.52 12.09 5.99
CA ALA A 20 5.65 12.12 7.16
C ALA A 20 5.45 10.73 7.76
N HIS A 21 5.45 9.68 6.91
CA HIS A 21 5.28 8.29 7.32
C HIS A 21 6.54 7.68 7.97
N ASN A 22 6.35 6.61 8.76
CA ASN A 22 7.44 5.88 9.42
C ASN A 22 7.85 4.57 8.71
N PHE A 23 7.55 4.43 7.41
CA PHE A 23 7.93 3.25 6.65
C PHE A 23 9.45 3.18 6.43
N VAL A 24 10.01 1.98 6.65
CA VAL A 24 11.41 1.66 6.39
C VAL A 24 11.48 0.60 5.30
N GLN A 25 12.24 0.85 4.25
CA GLN A 25 12.40 -0.10 3.14
C GLN A 25 13.03 -1.41 3.62
N GLY A 26 12.43 -2.53 3.23
CA GLY A 26 12.85 -3.88 3.65
C GLY A 26 12.27 -4.34 4.98
N GLU A 27 11.61 -3.46 5.74
CA GLU A 27 10.98 -3.80 7.03
C GLU A 27 9.46 -3.96 6.89
N PRO A 28 8.81 -4.73 7.77
CA PRO A 28 7.36 -4.75 7.87
C PRO A 28 6.81 -3.38 8.29
N VAL A 29 5.56 -3.10 7.95
CA VAL A 29 4.86 -1.93 8.48
C VAL A 29 4.66 -2.04 10.00
N ALA A 30 4.56 -0.92 10.70
CA ALA A 30 4.27 -0.91 12.13
C ALA A 30 2.98 -1.71 12.44
N PRO A 31 2.96 -2.54 13.50
CA PRO A 31 1.79 -3.34 13.85
C PRO A 31 0.57 -2.48 14.15
N VAL A 32 -0.57 -2.87 13.58
CA VAL A 32 -1.88 -2.23 13.85
C VAL A 32 -2.98 -3.28 13.80
N PHE A 33 -4.00 -3.12 14.65
CA PHE A 33 -5.16 -3.99 14.70
C PHE A 33 -6.44 -3.18 14.77
N ILE A 34 -7.40 -3.48 13.87
CA ILE A 34 -8.71 -2.84 13.79
C ILE A 34 -9.77 -3.84 14.24
N ALA A 35 -10.38 -3.57 15.40
CA ALA A 35 -11.33 -4.46 16.04
C ALA A 35 -12.80 -4.11 15.73
N ASP A 36 -13.09 -2.85 15.37
CA ASP A 36 -14.46 -2.36 15.19
C ASP A 36 -15.06 -2.73 13.83
N ARG A 37 -14.40 -2.35 12.73
CA ARG A 37 -14.82 -2.70 11.37
C ARG A 37 -13.80 -3.61 10.69
N GLY A 38 -12.64 -3.09 10.30
CA GLY A 38 -11.60 -3.87 9.64
C GLY A 38 -11.93 -4.17 8.18
N GLU A 39 -11.78 -5.41 7.75
CA GLU A 39 -11.96 -5.82 6.36
C GLU A 39 -13.43 -5.98 5.99
N LEU A 40 -13.84 -5.33 4.88
CA LEU A 40 -15.15 -5.49 4.28
C LEU A 40 -15.17 -6.73 3.38
N LEU A 41 -15.99 -7.71 3.75
CA LEU A 41 -16.26 -8.92 2.99
C LEU A 41 -17.59 -8.81 2.25
N LEU A 42 -17.67 -9.49 1.10
CA LEU A 42 -18.92 -9.68 0.36
C LEU A 42 -19.16 -11.19 0.25
N GLU A 43 -20.16 -11.68 0.98
CA GLU A 43 -20.53 -13.09 1.06
C GLU A 43 -22.02 -13.25 0.76
N ASN A 44 -22.36 -14.07 -0.23
CA ASN A 44 -23.75 -14.30 -0.64
C ASN A 44 -24.53 -12.99 -0.84
N ASP A 45 -23.90 -12.02 -1.51
CA ASP A 45 -24.44 -10.68 -1.80
C ASP A 45 -24.66 -9.77 -0.57
N ASN A 46 -24.23 -10.21 0.61
CA ASN A 46 -24.30 -9.45 1.86
C ASN A 46 -22.92 -8.94 2.27
N PHE A 47 -22.89 -7.72 2.82
CA PHE A 47 -21.67 -7.14 3.37
C PHE A 47 -21.49 -7.53 4.83
N ARG A 48 -20.27 -7.93 5.18
CA ARG A 48 -19.85 -8.22 6.54
C ARG A 48 -18.48 -7.63 6.82
N TYR A 49 -18.25 -7.21 8.06
CA TYR A 49 -16.95 -6.75 8.52
C TYR A 49 -16.24 -7.85 9.32
N LYS A 50 -14.95 -7.98 9.08
CA LYS A 50 -14.05 -8.89 9.80
C LYS A 50 -12.95 -8.05 10.46
N LYS A 51 -12.64 -8.30 11.73
CA LYS A 51 -11.45 -7.73 12.40
C LYS A 51 -10.23 -7.96 11.52
N TRP A 52 -9.34 -6.96 11.49
CA TRP A 52 -8.18 -7.01 10.61
C TRP A 52 -6.92 -6.55 11.34
N GLY A 53 -5.78 -7.17 11.03
CA GLY A 53 -4.47 -6.78 11.50
C GLY A 53 -3.44 -6.67 10.37
N SER A 54 -2.44 -5.81 10.55
CA SER A 54 -1.37 -5.61 9.57
C SER A 54 -0.54 -6.88 9.29
N SER A 55 -0.57 -7.87 10.19
CA SER A 55 0.03 -9.19 9.95
C SER A 55 -0.60 -9.97 8.79
N GLU A 56 -1.85 -9.63 8.41
CA GLU A 56 -2.55 -10.21 7.25
C GLU A 56 -2.07 -9.67 5.90
N LEU A 57 -1.16 -8.70 5.90
CA LEU A 57 -0.61 -8.11 4.67
C LEU A 57 0.40 -9.02 3.97
N ALA A 58 1.00 -9.99 4.66
CA ALA A 58 1.88 -10.99 4.06
C ALA A 58 1.11 -11.99 3.17
N GLY A 59 1.84 -12.75 2.36
CA GLY A 59 1.32 -13.82 1.50
C GLY A 59 1.18 -13.45 0.02
N LYS A 60 0.97 -12.16 -0.30
CA LYS A 60 0.89 -11.65 -1.68
C LYS A 60 1.64 -10.33 -1.81
N VAL A 61 2.12 -10.04 -3.02
CA VAL A 61 2.57 -8.68 -3.37
C VAL A 61 1.37 -7.75 -3.29
N ARG A 62 1.56 -6.57 -2.71
CA ARG A 62 0.46 -5.60 -2.52
C ARG A 62 0.83 -4.20 -2.97
N VAL A 63 -0.14 -3.50 -3.51
CA VAL A 63 -0.19 -2.04 -3.50
C VAL A 63 -1.28 -1.62 -2.52
N ILE A 64 -0.89 -0.87 -1.51
CA ILE A 64 -1.80 -0.36 -0.49
C ILE A 64 -2.02 1.12 -0.75
N GLN A 65 -3.29 1.52 -0.84
CA GLN A 65 -3.70 2.92 -0.82
C GLN A 65 -4.35 3.22 0.53
N CYS A 66 -3.66 4.00 1.37
CA CYS A 66 -4.24 4.56 2.59
C CYS A 66 -4.85 5.92 2.25
N ILE A 67 -6.15 6.10 2.44
CA ILE A 67 -6.87 7.34 2.10
C ILE A 67 -7.71 7.84 3.26
N ALA A 68 -7.74 9.16 3.44
CA ALA A 68 -8.78 9.82 4.22
C ALA A 68 -10.16 9.54 3.59
N GLY A 69 -11.21 9.50 4.39
CA GLY A 69 -12.60 9.30 3.96
C GLY A 69 -13.17 10.44 3.11
N ARG A 70 -12.36 11.01 2.21
CA ARG A 70 -12.65 12.20 1.39
C ARG A 70 -12.48 11.92 -0.10
N THR A 71 -13.32 12.52 -0.93
CA THR A 71 -13.22 12.37 -2.40
C THR A 71 -11.91 12.95 -2.94
N SER A 72 -11.40 14.05 -2.36
CA SER A 72 -10.12 14.66 -2.73
C SER A 72 -8.94 13.71 -2.53
N ALA A 73 -8.86 13.05 -1.37
CA ALA A 73 -7.83 12.07 -1.06
C ALA A 73 -7.86 10.88 -2.04
N LYS A 74 -9.06 10.35 -2.36
CA LYS A 74 -9.23 9.26 -3.33
C LYS A 74 -8.74 9.64 -4.72
N LYS A 75 -8.97 10.87 -5.18
CA LYS A 75 -8.60 11.34 -6.52
C LYS A 75 -7.09 11.51 -6.70
N LYS A 76 -6.33 11.79 -5.63
CA LYS A 76 -4.89 12.06 -5.69
C LYS A 76 -4.11 10.98 -6.47
N ASN A 77 -4.47 9.71 -6.31
CA ASN A 77 -3.77 8.58 -6.93
C ASN A 77 -4.63 7.77 -7.90
N SER A 78 -5.65 8.41 -8.53
CA SER A 78 -6.53 7.75 -9.49
C SER A 78 -5.78 7.19 -10.70
N MET A 79 -4.71 7.86 -11.16
CA MET A 79 -3.84 7.39 -12.26
C MET A 79 -3.19 6.04 -11.90
N LEU A 80 -2.62 5.90 -10.70
CA LEU A 80 -2.05 4.63 -10.25
C LEU A 80 -3.11 3.53 -10.20
N ILE A 81 -4.29 3.82 -9.65
CA ILE A 81 -5.36 2.84 -9.53
C ILE A 81 -5.82 2.37 -10.91
N THR A 82 -5.89 3.26 -11.90
CA THR A 82 -6.17 2.90 -13.29
C THR A 82 -5.07 2.01 -13.87
N ALA A 83 -3.81 2.40 -13.75
CA ALA A 83 -2.67 1.61 -14.25
C ALA A 83 -2.60 0.21 -13.62
N VAL A 84 -2.87 0.07 -12.30
CA VAL A 84 -2.93 -1.23 -11.62
C VAL A 84 -4.04 -2.12 -12.17
N LYS A 85 -5.21 -1.56 -12.49
CA LYS A 85 -6.32 -2.30 -13.11
C LYS A 85 -5.98 -2.77 -14.53
N GLU A 86 -5.40 -1.89 -15.33
CA GLU A 86 -4.98 -2.19 -16.70
C GLU A 86 -3.87 -3.24 -16.75
N ALA A 87 -2.95 -3.24 -15.77
CA ALA A 87 -1.89 -4.23 -15.67
C ALA A 87 -2.40 -5.66 -15.41
N ASN A 88 -3.64 -5.83 -14.95
CA ASN A 88 -4.33 -7.09 -14.77
C ASN A 88 -3.46 -8.17 -14.09
N PHE A 89 -2.86 -7.81 -12.97
CA PHE A 89 -1.99 -8.71 -12.19
C PHE A 89 -2.76 -9.95 -11.68
N PRO A 90 -2.11 -11.12 -11.61
CA PRO A 90 -2.75 -12.37 -11.19
C PRO A 90 -3.16 -12.33 -9.70
N ASN A 91 -4.43 -12.58 -9.40
CA ASN A 91 -5.03 -12.46 -8.06
C ASN A 91 -4.49 -13.47 -7.04
N ASP A 92 -3.86 -14.55 -7.49
CA ASP A 92 -3.20 -15.54 -6.62
C ASP A 92 -1.89 -15.02 -6.01
N ARG A 93 -1.25 -14.02 -6.65
CA ARG A 93 0.07 -13.46 -6.24
C ARG A 93 0.02 -11.98 -5.91
N PHE A 94 -1.01 -11.28 -6.33
CA PHE A 94 -1.18 -9.84 -6.14
C PHE A 94 -2.54 -9.53 -5.51
N GLN A 95 -2.57 -8.55 -4.61
CA GLN A 95 -3.82 -8.05 -4.04
C GLN A 95 -3.77 -6.53 -3.82
N PRO A 96 -4.55 -5.75 -4.57
CA PRO A 96 -4.72 -4.33 -4.27
C PRO A 96 -5.50 -4.19 -2.96
N THR A 97 -5.01 -3.33 -2.08
CA THR A 97 -5.58 -3.08 -0.75
C THR A 97 -5.89 -1.60 -0.59
N THR A 98 -7.09 -1.26 -0.18
CA THR A 98 -7.48 0.12 0.15
C THR A 98 -7.86 0.19 1.61
N ILE A 99 -7.16 1.03 2.38
CA ILE A 99 -7.47 1.34 3.78
C ILE A 99 -8.11 2.72 3.81
N VAL A 100 -9.36 2.80 4.25
CA VAL A 100 -10.11 4.06 4.33
C VAL A 100 -10.22 4.49 5.78
N ASN A 101 -9.55 5.59 6.10
CA ASN A 101 -9.69 6.25 7.40
C ASN A 101 -10.98 7.09 7.40
N THR A 102 -12.02 6.61 8.08
CA THR A 102 -13.30 7.32 8.19
C THR A 102 -13.34 8.31 9.35
N ASP A 103 -12.37 8.27 10.27
CA ASP A 103 -12.15 9.31 11.26
C ASP A 103 -11.77 10.66 10.62
N ASP A 104 -11.04 10.59 9.49
CA ASP A 104 -10.65 11.73 8.67
C ASP A 104 -11.65 11.98 7.50
N ALA A 105 -12.92 11.69 7.71
CA ALA A 105 -13.99 12.01 6.77
C ALA A 105 -14.59 13.40 7.06
N ILE A 106 -15.25 13.98 6.07
CA ILE A 106 -16.03 15.20 6.26
C ILE A 106 -17.17 14.87 7.22
N PRO A 107 -17.41 15.66 8.28
CA PRO A 107 -18.52 15.44 9.22
C PRO A 107 -19.85 15.23 8.50
N GLY A 108 -20.60 14.20 8.87
CA GLY A 108 -21.88 13.84 8.25
C GLY A 108 -21.77 13.04 6.94
N SER A 109 -20.58 12.85 6.37
CA SER A 109 -20.40 12.13 5.08
C SER A 109 -20.26 10.61 5.23
N GLY A 110 -20.24 10.07 6.44
CA GLY A 110 -19.93 8.65 6.72
C GLY A 110 -20.80 7.64 5.95
N PHE A 111 -22.10 7.94 5.77
CA PHE A 111 -22.98 7.11 4.97
C PHE A 111 -22.53 7.04 3.49
N PHE A 112 -22.19 8.16 2.89
CA PHE A 112 -21.74 8.23 1.50
C PHE A 112 -20.39 7.55 1.30
N VAL A 113 -19.47 7.68 2.25
CA VAL A 113 -18.17 7.00 2.23
C VAL A 113 -18.39 5.48 2.24
N ARG A 114 -19.23 4.98 3.14
CA ARG A 114 -19.57 3.55 3.24
C ARG A 114 -20.18 3.03 1.96
N SER A 115 -21.22 3.67 1.43
CA SER A 115 -21.88 3.28 0.19
C SER A 115 -20.90 3.19 -0.98
N LYS A 116 -19.91 4.11 -1.06
CA LYS A 116 -18.85 4.06 -2.09
C LYS A 116 -17.91 2.87 -1.91
N ILE A 117 -17.54 2.54 -0.67
CA ILE A 117 -16.68 1.38 -0.37
C ILE A 117 -17.40 0.09 -0.76
N GLU A 118 -18.64 -0.07 -0.35
CA GLU A 118 -19.48 -1.22 -0.67
C GLU A 118 -19.67 -1.39 -2.20
N LYS A 119 -19.95 -0.30 -2.91
CA LYS A 119 -20.01 -0.30 -4.38
C LYS A 119 -18.70 -0.74 -5.02
N ASN A 120 -17.55 -0.28 -4.51
CA ASN A 120 -16.26 -0.70 -5.00
C ASN A 120 -16.01 -2.19 -4.70
N LYS A 121 -16.40 -2.70 -3.53
CA LYS A 121 -16.26 -4.11 -3.18
C LYS A 121 -17.08 -5.02 -4.09
N ARG A 122 -18.30 -4.62 -4.48
CA ARG A 122 -19.11 -5.36 -5.48
C ARG A 122 -18.44 -5.39 -6.85
N HIS A 123 -17.84 -4.27 -7.28
CA HIS A 123 -17.16 -4.18 -8.58
C HIS A 123 -15.83 -4.92 -8.64
N TYR A 124 -15.11 -4.98 -7.49
CA TYR A 124 -13.77 -5.55 -7.36
C TYR A 124 -13.73 -6.50 -6.16
N PRO A 125 -14.42 -7.66 -6.21
CA PRO A 125 -14.53 -8.55 -5.05
C PRO A 125 -13.19 -9.12 -4.60
N TRP A 126 -12.21 -9.26 -5.50
CA TRP A 126 -10.85 -9.70 -5.19
C TRP A 126 -9.99 -8.65 -4.47
N ALA A 127 -10.35 -7.37 -4.57
CA ALA A 127 -9.63 -6.31 -3.89
C ALA A 127 -9.98 -6.29 -2.39
N GLN A 128 -8.99 -6.00 -1.56
CA GLN A 128 -9.17 -5.85 -0.12
C GLN A 128 -9.56 -4.41 0.21
N PHE A 129 -10.62 -4.25 0.99
CA PHE A 129 -11.07 -2.96 1.51
C PHE A 129 -11.12 -3.04 3.03
N ILE A 130 -10.40 -2.13 3.69
CA ILE A 130 -10.32 -2.04 5.15
C ILE A 130 -10.88 -0.69 5.56
N VAL A 131 -11.76 -0.70 6.56
CA VAL A 131 -12.38 0.50 7.14
C VAL A 131 -11.81 0.70 8.53
N ASP A 132 -11.13 1.82 8.71
CA ASP A 132 -10.55 2.27 9.96
C ASP A 132 -11.37 3.45 10.50
N SER A 133 -12.20 3.21 11.52
CA SER A 133 -13.12 4.23 12.05
C SER A 133 -12.46 5.17 13.04
N TYR A 134 -11.28 4.83 13.53
CA TYR A 134 -10.59 5.58 14.60
C TYR A 134 -9.21 6.10 14.19
N GLY A 135 -8.85 6.00 12.89
CA GLY A 135 -7.56 6.46 12.40
C GLY A 135 -6.36 5.69 12.96
N LEU A 136 -6.56 4.42 13.37
CA LEU A 136 -5.52 3.61 13.99
C LEU A 136 -4.33 3.39 13.06
N VAL A 137 -4.59 3.14 11.76
CA VAL A 137 -3.54 2.98 10.75
C VAL A 137 -2.80 4.30 10.55
N ARG A 138 -3.52 5.43 10.42
CA ARG A 138 -2.90 6.75 10.31
C ARG A 138 -1.94 7.01 11.46
N ASN A 139 -2.38 6.75 12.69
CA ASN A 139 -1.58 6.99 13.88
C ASN A 139 -0.38 6.05 13.97
N ALA A 140 -0.56 4.74 13.72
CA ALA A 140 0.51 3.74 13.77
C ALA A 140 1.58 3.97 12.70
N TRP A 141 1.17 4.36 11.48
CA TRP A 141 2.08 4.56 10.34
C TRP A 141 2.48 6.02 10.13
N LYS A 142 2.02 6.94 10.99
CA LYS A 142 2.27 8.39 10.95
C LYS A 142 1.91 9.00 9.59
N LEU A 143 0.74 8.66 9.07
CA LEU A 143 0.28 9.16 7.78
C LEU A 143 -0.26 10.59 7.89
N PRO A 144 -0.10 11.43 6.84
CA PRO A 144 -0.64 12.78 6.82
C PRO A 144 -2.17 12.77 6.80
N GLU A 145 -2.75 13.76 7.45
CA GLU A 145 -4.20 13.99 7.44
C GLU A 145 -4.70 14.41 6.06
N GLU A 146 -5.99 14.20 5.78
CA GLU A 146 -6.70 14.61 4.56
C GLU A 146 -6.00 14.20 3.25
N SER A 147 -5.16 13.17 3.31
CA SER A 147 -4.28 12.78 2.24
C SER A 147 -4.48 11.35 1.76
N SER A 148 -3.61 10.94 0.87
CA SER A 148 -3.47 9.59 0.35
C SER A 148 -2.00 9.20 0.43
N THR A 149 -1.71 8.00 0.92
CA THR A 149 -0.37 7.41 0.94
C THR A 149 -0.40 6.10 0.17
N ILE A 150 0.59 5.88 -0.69
CA ILE A 150 0.77 4.62 -1.41
C ILE A 150 1.94 3.87 -0.80
N VAL A 151 1.74 2.58 -0.55
CA VAL A 151 2.79 1.66 -0.06
C VAL A 151 2.79 0.41 -0.93
N VAL A 152 3.97 -0.03 -1.36
CA VAL A 152 4.17 -1.31 -2.05
C VAL A 152 4.83 -2.29 -1.10
N LEU A 153 4.22 -3.45 -0.93
CA LEU A 153 4.78 -4.54 -0.14
C LEU A 153 5.12 -5.74 -1.02
N ASP A 154 6.21 -6.43 -0.68
CA ASP A 154 6.47 -7.77 -1.21
C ASP A 154 5.55 -8.82 -0.57
N LYS A 155 5.70 -10.08 -0.97
CA LYS A 155 4.88 -11.18 -0.45
C LYS A 155 5.16 -11.53 1.02
N GLU A 156 6.32 -11.13 1.53
CA GLU A 156 6.68 -11.26 2.93
C GLU A 156 6.09 -10.13 3.79
N GLY A 157 5.39 -9.17 3.17
CA GLY A 157 4.79 -8.01 3.84
C GLY A 157 5.78 -6.89 4.14
N ARG A 158 6.95 -6.86 3.49
CA ARG A 158 7.99 -5.85 3.69
C ARG A 158 7.83 -4.69 2.72
N VAL A 159 8.04 -3.49 3.22
CA VAL A 159 7.95 -2.26 2.43
C VAL A 159 9.04 -2.24 1.35
N GLN A 160 8.63 -2.07 0.11
CA GLN A 160 9.52 -1.95 -1.04
C GLN A 160 9.54 -0.52 -1.59
N TRP A 161 8.45 0.22 -1.40
CA TRP A 161 8.32 1.61 -1.81
C TRP A 161 7.16 2.27 -1.07
N ALA A 162 7.26 3.57 -0.76
CA ALA A 162 6.17 4.34 -0.18
C ALA A 162 6.26 5.82 -0.56
N LYS A 163 5.10 6.47 -0.68
CA LYS A 163 5.01 7.93 -0.89
C LYS A 163 3.69 8.49 -0.38
N ASP A 164 3.78 9.65 0.25
CA ASP A 164 2.64 10.49 0.64
C ASP A 164 2.23 11.43 -0.51
N GLY A 165 0.94 11.70 -0.59
CA GLY A 165 0.38 12.63 -1.58
C GLY A 165 0.12 12.00 -2.94
N ALA A 166 0.10 12.84 -3.97
CA ALA A 166 -0.12 12.41 -5.36
C ALA A 166 1.16 11.91 -6.00
N LEU A 167 1.06 10.84 -6.79
CA LEU A 167 2.15 10.34 -7.61
C LEU A 167 2.20 11.10 -8.94
N THR A 168 3.42 11.37 -9.41
CA THR A 168 3.68 11.81 -10.78
C THR A 168 3.50 10.64 -11.77
N PRO A 169 3.34 10.90 -13.08
CA PRO A 169 3.30 9.83 -14.10
C PRO A 169 4.50 8.90 -14.06
N ASP A 170 5.71 9.43 -13.85
CA ASP A 170 6.94 8.64 -13.76
C ASP A 170 6.95 7.73 -12.53
N GLU A 171 6.47 8.22 -11.39
CA GLU A 171 6.33 7.41 -10.17
C GLU A 171 5.27 6.31 -10.34
N VAL A 172 4.18 6.58 -11.06
CA VAL A 172 3.20 5.53 -11.41
C VAL A 172 3.89 4.43 -12.23
N ASN A 173 4.67 4.79 -13.26
CA ASN A 173 5.41 3.83 -14.07
C ASN A 173 6.42 3.04 -13.23
N GLN A 174 7.13 3.68 -12.32
CA GLN A 174 8.07 3.04 -11.39
C GLN A 174 7.35 2.03 -10.48
N VAL A 175 6.18 2.38 -9.93
CA VAL A 175 5.39 1.47 -9.09
C VAL A 175 4.92 0.26 -9.90
N ILE A 176 4.41 0.45 -11.12
CA ILE A 176 3.97 -0.67 -11.98
C ILE A 176 5.15 -1.59 -12.32
N ALA A 177 6.29 -1.05 -12.70
CA ALA A 177 7.51 -1.84 -12.96
C ALA A 177 7.97 -2.62 -11.72
N LEU A 178 7.93 -2.00 -10.54
CA LEU A 178 8.25 -2.65 -9.28
C LEU A 178 7.29 -3.82 -8.98
N LEU A 179 5.99 -3.63 -9.14
CA LEU A 179 4.99 -4.68 -8.96
C LEU A 179 5.23 -5.86 -9.92
N GLN A 180 5.50 -5.59 -11.20
CA GLN A 180 5.85 -6.63 -12.19
C GLN A 180 7.08 -7.43 -11.76
N LYS A 181 8.14 -6.75 -11.29
CA LYS A 181 9.36 -7.38 -10.79
C LYS A 181 9.10 -8.28 -9.58
N LEU A 182 8.36 -7.79 -8.59
CA LEU A 182 8.06 -8.53 -7.36
C LEU A 182 7.22 -9.78 -7.65
N ILE A 183 6.18 -9.65 -8.48
CA ILE A 183 5.30 -10.75 -8.89
C ILE A 183 6.06 -11.78 -9.75
N GLY A 184 6.92 -11.33 -10.67
CA GLY A 184 7.75 -12.19 -11.53
C GLY A 184 8.81 -12.96 -10.73
N SER A 185 9.47 -12.34 -9.78
CA SER A 185 10.47 -12.99 -8.92
C SER A 185 9.88 -14.09 -8.04
N ASP A 186 8.63 -13.93 -7.59
CA ASP A 186 7.91 -14.98 -6.85
C ASP A 186 7.64 -16.20 -7.74
N GLN A 187 7.24 -16.02 -8.99
CA GLN A 187 7.03 -17.11 -9.92
C GLN A 187 8.31 -17.89 -10.19
N SER A 188 9.43 -17.22 -10.34
CA SER A 188 10.74 -17.85 -10.55
C SER A 188 11.17 -18.71 -9.37
N ARG A 189 11.01 -18.20 -8.13
CA ARG A 189 11.31 -18.95 -6.90
C ARG A 189 10.44 -20.20 -6.76
N ARG A 190 9.15 -20.14 -7.04
CA ARG A 190 8.24 -21.30 -7.01
C ARG A 190 8.66 -22.37 -8.01
N LYS A 191 8.96 -22.00 -9.28
CA LYS A 191 9.44 -22.95 -10.29
C LYS A 191 10.73 -23.67 -9.87
N THR A 192 11.67 -22.96 -9.27
CA THR A 192 12.94 -23.54 -8.79
C THR A 192 12.71 -24.48 -7.61
N TYR A 193 11.81 -24.14 -6.68
CA TYR A 193 11.45 -24.99 -5.55
C TYR A 193 10.85 -26.32 -6.02
N TRP A 194 9.88 -26.29 -6.92
CA TRP A 194 9.23 -27.48 -7.46
C TRP A 194 10.21 -28.37 -8.23
N LYS A 195 11.09 -27.79 -9.06
CA LYS A 195 12.15 -28.56 -9.73
C LYS A 195 13.05 -29.31 -8.73
N ARG A 196 13.46 -28.67 -7.64
CA ARG A 196 14.28 -29.30 -6.58
C ARG A 196 13.51 -30.36 -5.79
N ALA A 197 12.22 -30.13 -5.52
CA ALA A 197 11.38 -31.09 -4.82
C ALA A 197 11.17 -32.37 -5.65
N PHE A 198 10.87 -32.23 -6.94
CA PHE A 198 10.69 -33.38 -7.84
C PHE A 198 12.00 -34.15 -8.10
N SER A 199 13.15 -33.49 -8.23
CA SER A 199 14.43 -34.16 -8.45
C SER A 199 14.88 -35.01 -7.25
N ARG A 200 14.36 -34.78 -6.04
CA ARG A 200 14.64 -35.60 -4.86
C ARG A 200 13.76 -36.85 -4.76
N GLN A 201 12.64 -36.91 -5.47
CA GLN A 201 11.73 -38.07 -5.46
C GLN A 201 12.09 -39.12 -6.53
N THR A 202 12.97 -38.80 -7.50
CA THR A 202 13.39 -39.72 -8.55
C THR A 202 14.71 -40.47 -8.24
N CYS A 203 15.22 -40.35 -7.01
CA CYS A 203 16.41 -41.04 -6.54
C CYS A 203 16.07 -42.05 -5.43
N VAL A 204 15.04 -42.89 -5.62
CA VAL A 204 14.78 -44.09 -4.78
C VAL A 204 14.55 -45.26 -5.71
#